data_50152803589559a8c0785d2ffe6722bf
#
_entry.id   50152803589559a8c0785d2ffe6722bf
#
_cell.length_a   1.000
_cell.length_b   1.000
_cell.length_c   1.000
_cell.angle_alpha   90.00
_cell.angle_beta   90.00
_cell.angle_gamma   90.00
#
_symmetry.space_group_name_H-M   'P 1'
#
loop_
_entity.id
_entity.type
_entity.pdbx_description
1 polymer ?
#
loop_
_entity_poly.entity_id
_entity_poly.type
_entity_poly.pdbx_seq_one_letter_code
_entity_poly.pdbx_strand_id
1 'polypeptide(L)'
;MRKYIYSIFLLGLFSCQEEGVVQYTQEKDGLQFSANSSEDMTKVFNFATATYEEEINGEPKTFYYGDSLAAYTFERVVLDLQGFPTPDEREYKLKTVLVEDQDSSKVAEVVFEPYYSLAPNQLKDTIKITVLRPKTRGTYTVGITVDTEGKGAFFDKGVVEKSILRLDIKDVYEQPEGWDERQEWLGEFDEEKYAFMVTVSKQAFSKENNHMWNETDKYNLELREALDEFNANAAPEDRKKFKFPVTTKLVWWDKQLKFLGEFSEEKHEFIKNLLSEEGETLANNSKLEYWNLVFRDAVAEQGISEFSFPVVTVQSSWWRDSLLGAFSPEKQEFIVRELFPRSDYQIKDGTWDYANPVLRVLLEQYNAEHPEAPLAFDFPIEGRPEWWDFRESYLGEYSDIKRDIAVVAVLTKQMYYGECNINPLVNQNMSMDNVMGAIRDAINAYNEEHPDSQLELPVS
;
A
#
# COMPACT_ATOMS: atom_id res chain seq x y z
N MET A 1 -67.06 -47.46 -25.66
CA MET A 1 -67.51 -46.93 -24.38
C MET A 1 -66.47 -45.95 -23.87
N ARG A 2 -66.76 -44.67 -23.93
CA ARG A 2 -65.87 -43.57 -23.49
C ARG A 2 -66.05 -43.33 -22.00
N LYS A 3 -65.02 -43.42 -21.20
CA LYS A 3 -65.01 -42.96 -19.80
C LYS A 3 -64.28 -41.63 -19.77
N TYR A 4 -64.98 -40.56 -19.46
CA TYR A 4 -64.42 -39.24 -19.15
C TYR A 4 -63.91 -39.25 -17.71
N ILE A 5 -62.65 -38.94 -17.51
CA ILE A 5 -62.05 -38.65 -16.21
C ILE A 5 -62.03 -37.13 -16.06
N TYR A 6 -62.82 -36.61 -15.14
CA TYR A 6 -62.76 -35.19 -14.70
C TYR A 6 -61.60 -35.04 -13.73
N SER A 7 -60.56 -34.35 -14.14
CA SER A 7 -59.54 -33.85 -13.23
C SER A 7 -60.06 -32.59 -12.57
N ILE A 8 -60.35 -32.64 -11.29
CA ILE A 8 -60.63 -31.49 -10.45
C ILE A 8 -59.30 -30.82 -10.14
N PHE A 9 -59.10 -29.61 -10.69
CA PHE A 9 -58.02 -28.74 -10.31
C PHE A 9 -58.38 -28.07 -8.99
N LEU A 10 -57.81 -28.54 -7.88
CA LEU A 10 -57.83 -27.83 -6.62
C LEU A 10 -56.89 -26.64 -6.69
N LEU A 11 -57.43 -25.47 -6.99
CA LEU A 11 -56.72 -24.20 -6.77
C LEU A 11 -56.59 -23.99 -5.25
N GLY A 12 -55.41 -24.37 -4.73
CA GLY A 12 -54.99 -23.96 -3.41
C GLY A 12 -54.82 -22.45 -3.38
N LEU A 13 -55.75 -21.78 -2.79
CA LEU A 13 -55.60 -20.39 -2.35
C LEU A 13 -54.52 -20.40 -1.27
N PHE A 14 -53.26 -20.13 -1.67
CA PHE A 14 -52.29 -19.65 -0.71
C PHE A 14 -52.79 -18.29 -0.25
N SER A 15 -53.48 -18.27 0.87
CA SER A 15 -53.65 -17.09 1.66
C SER A 15 -52.22 -16.62 2.02
N CYS A 16 -51.73 -15.59 1.36
CA CYS A 16 -50.68 -14.76 1.97
C CYS A 16 -51.29 -14.31 3.30
N GLN A 17 -50.85 -14.89 4.41
CA GLN A 17 -50.95 -14.20 5.67
C GLN A 17 -50.20 -12.89 5.45
N GLU A 18 -50.95 -11.80 5.33
CA GLU A 18 -50.38 -10.49 5.59
C GLU A 18 -49.77 -10.60 6.98
N GLU A 19 -48.44 -10.63 7.05
CA GLU A 19 -47.77 -10.33 8.30
C GLU A 19 -48.36 -9.01 8.73
N GLY A 20 -49.12 -9.07 9.84
CA GLY A 20 -49.86 -7.93 10.32
C GLY A 20 -48.89 -6.75 10.39
N VAL A 21 -49.23 -5.70 9.69
CA VAL A 21 -48.51 -4.43 9.78
C VAL A 21 -48.36 -4.18 11.28
N VAL A 22 -47.10 -4.26 11.75
CA VAL A 22 -46.79 -3.95 13.16
C VAL A 22 -47.25 -2.51 13.34
N GLN A 23 -48.43 -2.36 13.92
CA GLN A 23 -48.96 -1.04 14.24
C GLN A 23 -47.96 -0.41 15.23
N TYR A 24 -47.41 0.72 14.83
CA TYR A 24 -46.60 1.56 15.72
C TYR A 24 -47.51 1.97 16.90
N THR A 25 -47.28 1.35 18.05
CA THR A 25 -48.14 1.48 19.22
C THR A 25 -47.55 2.38 20.31
N GLN A 26 -46.43 3.06 20.02
CA GLN A 26 -45.86 4.00 20.96
C GLN A 26 -46.76 5.25 21.06
N GLU A 27 -47.04 5.66 22.30
CA GLU A 27 -47.80 6.89 22.56
C GLU A 27 -47.07 8.15 22.10
N LYS A 28 -45.75 8.09 22.02
CA LYS A 28 -44.89 9.14 21.54
C LYS A 28 -43.93 8.60 20.47
N ASP A 29 -43.59 9.44 19.53
CA ASP A 29 -42.52 9.13 18.56
C ASP A 29 -41.19 8.89 19.27
N GLY A 30 -40.41 7.95 18.78
CA GLY A 30 -39.05 7.66 19.29
C GLY A 30 -38.00 8.51 18.65
N LEU A 31 -36.98 8.87 19.39
CA LEU A 31 -35.76 9.50 18.85
C LEU A 31 -34.54 8.65 19.22
N GLN A 32 -33.67 8.36 18.26
CA GLN A 32 -32.51 7.49 18.42
C GLN A 32 -31.29 8.04 17.71
N PHE A 33 -30.11 7.60 18.08
CA PHE A 33 -28.88 7.95 17.33
C PHE A 33 -28.83 7.18 16.01
N SER A 34 -28.38 7.87 14.97
CA SER A 34 -28.21 7.30 13.63
C SER A 34 -26.90 6.52 13.59
N ALA A 35 -27.01 5.21 13.34
CA ALA A 35 -25.85 4.33 13.20
C ALA A 35 -26.15 3.22 12.20
N ASN A 36 -25.16 2.83 11.42
CA ASN A 36 -25.22 1.70 10.50
C ASN A 36 -24.78 0.39 11.16
N SER A 37 -23.95 0.50 12.20
CA SER A 37 -23.42 -0.62 12.99
C SER A 37 -23.37 -0.28 14.48
N SER A 38 -23.11 -1.27 15.31
CA SER A 38 -22.88 -1.05 16.75
C SER A 38 -21.62 -0.24 17.03
N GLU A 39 -20.61 -0.32 16.16
CA GLU A 39 -19.36 0.46 16.26
C GLU A 39 -19.63 1.96 16.08
N ASP A 40 -20.57 2.33 15.19
CA ASP A 40 -20.96 3.73 14.99
C ASP A 40 -21.59 4.37 16.24
N MET A 41 -22.08 3.52 17.16
CA MET A 41 -22.65 3.98 18.45
C MET A 41 -21.59 4.34 19.49
N THR A 42 -20.31 4.21 19.16
CA THR A 42 -19.20 4.66 20.02
C THR A 42 -18.40 5.76 19.31
N LYS A 43 -18.22 6.88 20.01
CA LYS A 43 -17.31 7.96 19.57
C LYS A 43 -16.12 7.99 20.51
N VAL A 44 -14.92 8.01 19.95
CA VAL A 44 -13.66 8.06 20.71
C VAL A 44 -12.95 9.36 20.40
N PHE A 45 -12.42 10.01 21.44
CA PHE A 45 -11.54 11.16 21.29
C PHE A 45 -10.43 11.13 22.34
N ASN A 46 -9.20 11.38 21.92
CA ASN A 46 -8.04 11.40 22.81
C ASN A 46 -7.40 12.80 22.86
N PHE A 47 -7.57 13.48 23.99
CA PHE A 47 -6.98 14.81 24.21
C PHE A 47 -5.46 14.80 24.19
N ALA A 48 -4.83 13.71 24.65
CA ALA A 48 -3.37 13.61 24.72
C ALA A 48 -2.68 13.66 23.35
N THR A 49 -3.40 13.25 22.28
CA THR A 49 -2.83 13.20 20.92
C THR A 49 -3.62 14.05 19.93
N ALA A 50 -4.51 14.92 20.42
CA ALA A 50 -5.38 15.73 19.57
C ALA A 50 -4.60 16.74 18.72
N THR A 51 -4.96 16.81 17.44
CA THR A 51 -4.39 17.72 16.46
C THR A 51 -5.49 18.52 15.76
N TYR A 52 -5.11 19.62 15.13
CA TYR A 52 -5.97 20.37 14.22
C TYR A 52 -5.21 20.66 12.92
N GLU A 53 -5.96 20.92 11.86
CA GLU A 53 -5.41 21.32 10.58
C GLU A 53 -5.59 22.82 10.36
N GLU A 54 -4.57 23.49 9.83
CA GLU A 54 -4.59 24.88 9.42
C GLU A 54 -4.02 24.99 8.01
N GLU A 55 -4.66 25.75 7.15
CA GLU A 55 -4.17 25.99 5.80
C GLU A 55 -3.11 27.08 5.82
N ILE A 56 -1.88 26.72 5.45
CA ILE A 56 -0.76 27.66 5.35
C ILE A 56 -0.24 27.67 3.91
N ASN A 57 -0.35 28.82 3.24
CA ASN A 57 0.05 29.00 1.84
C ASN A 57 -0.67 28.03 0.85
N GLY A 58 -1.93 27.69 1.13
CA GLY A 58 -2.72 26.78 0.29
C GLY A 58 -2.46 25.29 0.53
N GLU A 59 -1.68 24.95 1.56
CA GLU A 59 -1.43 23.56 1.94
C GLU A 59 -1.91 23.30 3.37
N PRO A 60 -2.63 22.18 3.64
CA PRO A 60 -3.04 21.80 4.98
C PRO A 60 -1.82 21.40 5.81
N LYS A 61 -1.71 21.97 6.99
CA LYS A 61 -0.69 21.60 7.98
C LYS A 61 -1.34 21.18 9.28
N THR A 62 -0.84 20.08 9.84
CA THR A 62 -1.33 19.51 11.09
C THR A 62 -0.56 20.08 12.27
N PHE A 63 -1.27 20.50 13.29
CA PHE A 63 -0.72 21.02 14.53
C PHE A 63 -1.24 20.24 15.72
N TYR A 64 -0.41 20.12 16.75
CA TYR A 64 -0.73 19.46 18.00
C TYR A 64 -1.23 20.47 19.03
N TYR A 65 -2.36 20.15 19.66
CA TYR A 65 -2.91 21.02 20.71
C TYR A 65 -2.12 20.99 22.03
N GLY A 66 -1.46 19.89 22.32
CA GLY A 66 -0.84 19.68 23.62
C GLY A 66 -1.84 19.75 24.76
N ASP A 67 -1.45 20.41 25.84
CA ASP A 67 -2.32 20.63 27.00
C ASP A 67 -3.25 21.85 26.86
N SER A 68 -3.22 22.55 25.71
CA SER A 68 -4.05 23.76 25.50
C SER A 68 -5.52 23.44 25.20
N LEU A 69 -5.84 22.25 24.67
CA LEU A 69 -7.21 21.88 24.35
C LEU A 69 -8.00 21.51 25.62
N ALA A 70 -8.92 22.39 26.01
CA ALA A 70 -9.75 22.20 27.21
C ALA A 70 -11.09 21.47 26.92
N ALA A 71 -11.55 21.52 25.67
CA ALA A 71 -12.82 20.90 25.26
C ALA A 71 -12.72 20.47 23.79
N TYR A 72 -13.54 19.49 23.43
CA TYR A 72 -13.70 19.04 22.05
C TYR A 72 -15.17 18.91 21.70
N THR A 73 -15.55 19.26 20.47
CA THR A 73 -16.92 19.18 19.99
C THR A 73 -17.03 18.18 18.86
N PHE A 74 -17.86 17.17 19.06
CA PHE A 74 -18.33 16.30 17.97
C PHE A 74 -19.34 17.09 17.13
N GLU A 75 -18.90 17.59 16.01
CA GLU A 75 -19.65 18.53 15.14
C GLU A 75 -20.88 17.91 14.48
N ARG A 76 -20.92 16.57 14.38
CA ARG A 76 -21.95 15.86 13.63
C ARG A 76 -22.39 14.59 14.38
N VAL A 77 -23.37 14.74 15.26
CA VAL A 77 -24.09 13.63 15.87
C VAL A 77 -25.50 13.66 15.31
N VAL A 78 -25.90 12.60 14.64
CA VAL A 78 -27.21 12.53 13.95
C VAL A 78 -28.19 11.72 14.77
N LEU A 79 -29.40 12.23 14.92
CA LEU A 79 -30.53 11.50 15.50
C LEU A 79 -31.58 11.26 14.40
N ASP A 80 -32.19 10.06 14.45
CA ASP A 80 -33.26 9.62 13.57
C ASP A 80 -34.60 9.55 14.31
N LEU A 81 -35.64 10.11 13.70
CA LEU A 81 -36.99 9.99 14.20
C LEU A 81 -37.57 8.60 13.90
N GLN A 82 -38.05 7.93 14.93
CA GLN A 82 -38.87 6.71 14.85
C GLN A 82 -40.34 7.09 15.01
N GLY A 83 -40.99 7.47 13.92
CA GLY A 83 -42.34 7.98 13.92
C GLY A 83 -42.67 8.78 12.68
N PHE A 84 -43.60 9.71 12.77
CA PHE A 84 -44.06 10.50 11.65
C PHE A 84 -43.56 11.95 11.73
N PRO A 85 -43.13 12.54 10.61
CA PRO A 85 -42.80 13.95 10.57
C PRO A 85 -44.05 14.79 10.86
N THR A 86 -43.92 15.85 11.63
CA THR A 86 -45.00 16.79 11.95
C THR A 86 -44.68 18.18 11.39
N PRO A 87 -45.68 19.00 11.13
CA PRO A 87 -45.47 20.37 10.65
C PRO A 87 -44.95 21.28 11.77
N ASP A 88 -44.98 20.85 13.02
CA ASP A 88 -44.53 21.63 14.16
C ASP A 88 -43.08 21.25 14.56
N GLU A 89 -42.34 22.22 15.01
CA GLU A 89 -41.04 22.04 15.64
C GLU A 89 -41.21 21.36 17.01
N ARG A 90 -40.36 20.37 17.30
CA ARG A 90 -40.42 19.59 18.54
C ARG A 90 -39.12 19.61 19.30
N GLU A 91 -39.15 20.16 20.48
CA GLU A 91 -38.01 20.24 21.36
C GLU A 91 -37.69 18.90 22.03
N TYR A 92 -36.43 18.65 22.30
CA TYR A 92 -35.97 17.51 23.12
C TYR A 92 -34.72 17.87 23.92
N LYS A 93 -34.40 17.03 24.90
CA LYS A 93 -33.20 17.15 25.71
C LYS A 93 -32.41 15.85 25.67
N LEU A 94 -31.13 15.97 25.94
CA LEU A 94 -30.25 14.84 26.16
C LEU A 94 -29.83 14.79 27.63
N LYS A 95 -29.52 13.59 28.08
CA LYS A 95 -28.93 13.37 29.40
C LYS A 95 -27.82 12.33 29.33
N THR A 96 -26.92 12.38 30.31
CA THR A 96 -25.92 11.35 30.50
C THR A 96 -26.48 10.15 31.22
N VAL A 97 -26.00 8.96 30.91
CA VAL A 97 -26.27 7.70 31.59
C VAL A 97 -24.99 6.91 31.77
N LEU A 98 -24.95 6.06 32.77
CA LEU A 98 -23.89 5.08 32.90
C LEU A 98 -24.13 3.97 31.86
N VAL A 99 -23.05 3.55 31.20
CA VAL A 99 -23.07 2.39 30.30
C VAL A 99 -22.54 1.16 31.01
N GLU A 100 -22.87 -0.01 30.47
CA GLU A 100 -22.40 -1.28 31.00
C GLU A 100 -20.85 -1.30 31.04
N ASP A 101 -20.30 -1.91 32.09
CA ASP A 101 -18.84 -2.00 32.34
C ASP A 101 -18.13 -0.67 32.60
N GLN A 102 -18.83 0.43 32.82
CA GLN A 102 -18.23 1.72 33.12
C GLN A 102 -17.82 1.85 34.59
N ASP A 103 -16.59 2.32 34.82
CA ASP A 103 -16.15 2.81 36.15
C ASP A 103 -16.91 4.11 36.48
N SER A 104 -17.79 4.05 37.49
CA SER A 104 -18.57 5.21 37.89
C SER A 104 -17.74 6.40 38.43
N SER A 105 -16.48 6.18 38.77
CA SER A 105 -15.56 7.24 39.16
C SER A 105 -14.90 7.94 37.94
N LYS A 106 -15.02 7.39 36.73
CA LYS A 106 -14.42 7.87 35.49
C LYS A 106 -15.48 8.20 34.44
N VAL A 107 -16.33 9.14 34.77
CA VAL A 107 -17.41 9.63 33.91
C VAL A 107 -16.91 10.84 33.13
N ALA A 108 -17.03 10.82 31.79
CA ALA A 108 -16.69 11.98 30.96
C ALA A 108 -17.70 13.12 31.20
N GLU A 109 -17.19 14.34 31.28
CA GLU A 109 -18.02 15.53 31.45
C GLU A 109 -18.49 16.04 30.06
N VAL A 110 -19.81 16.14 29.89
CA VAL A 110 -20.48 16.55 28.66
C VAL A 110 -21.24 17.85 28.88
N VAL A 111 -21.09 18.76 27.94
CA VAL A 111 -21.86 20.01 27.93
C VAL A 111 -22.95 19.90 26.87
N PHE A 112 -24.20 20.00 27.31
CA PHE A 112 -25.38 20.00 26.44
C PHE A 112 -25.93 21.41 26.26
N GLU A 113 -26.58 21.62 25.11
CA GLU A 113 -27.48 22.75 24.95
C GLU A 113 -28.69 22.58 25.89
N PRO A 114 -29.33 23.69 26.34
CA PRO A 114 -30.51 23.63 27.21
C PRO A 114 -31.65 22.80 26.62
N TYR A 115 -31.76 22.80 25.30
CA TYR A 115 -32.65 21.98 24.46
C TYR A 115 -32.16 21.92 23.04
N TYR A 116 -32.55 20.88 22.34
CA TYR A 116 -32.39 20.66 20.92
C TYR A 116 -33.76 20.68 20.24
N SER A 117 -33.84 20.85 18.92
CA SER A 117 -35.12 20.87 18.25
C SER A 117 -35.08 20.14 16.92
N LEU A 118 -36.02 19.22 16.73
CA LEU A 118 -36.29 18.59 15.46
C LEU A 118 -37.16 19.56 14.61
N ALA A 119 -36.62 20.02 13.52
CA ALA A 119 -37.28 20.98 12.66
C ALA A 119 -38.56 20.40 12.00
N PRO A 120 -39.52 21.26 11.60
CA PRO A 120 -40.75 20.85 10.94
C PRO A 120 -40.50 19.93 9.74
N ASN A 121 -41.27 18.85 9.66
CA ASN A 121 -41.22 17.85 8.59
C ASN A 121 -39.88 17.13 8.41
N GLN A 122 -38.97 17.21 9.37
CA GLN A 122 -37.69 16.49 9.32
C GLN A 122 -37.81 15.13 10.03
N LEU A 123 -37.04 14.16 9.48
CA LEU A 123 -36.89 12.81 10.04
C LEU A 123 -35.54 12.63 10.74
N LYS A 124 -34.67 13.64 10.62
CA LYS A 124 -33.33 13.63 11.22
C LYS A 124 -33.00 14.99 11.80
N ASP A 125 -32.23 14.97 12.88
CA ASP A 125 -31.57 16.14 13.40
C ASP A 125 -30.06 15.90 13.48
N THR A 126 -29.26 16.96 13.29
CA THR A 126 -27.81 16.91 13.40
C THR A 126 -27.37 17.91 14.45
N ILE A 127 -26.82 17.41 15.53
CA ILE A 127 -26.42 18.18 16.69
C ILE A 127 -24.93 18.17 16.94
N LYS A 128 -24.49 19.06 17.80
CA LYS A 128 -23.14 19.11 18.34
C LYS A 128 -23.13 18.66 19.78
N ILE A 129 -22.11 17.90 20.15
CA ILE A 129 -21.90 17.46 21.53
C ILE A 129 -20.50 17.84 21.95
N THR A 130 -20.38 18.66 23.01
CA THR A 130 -19.10 19.10 23.53
C THR A 130 -18.73 18.28 24.76
N VAL A 131 -17.48 17.81 24.80
CA VAL A 131 -16.90 17.11 25.95
C VAL A 131 -15.73 17.94 26.51
N LEU A 132 -15.59 17.94 27.83
CA LEU A 132 -14.50 18.62 28.50
C LEU A 132 -13.30 17.70 28.69
N ARG A 133 -12.09 18.27 28.65
CA ARG A 133 -10.88 17.53 28.96
C ARG A 133 -10.90 17.05 30.42
N PRO A 134 -10.64 15.77 30.70
CA PRO A 134 -10.53 15.28 32.08
C PRO A 134 -9.47 16.04 32.88
N LYS A 135 -9.75 16.27 34.17
CA LYS A 135 -8.81 16.95 35.08
C LYS A 135 -7.55 16.12 35.37
N THR A 136 -7.67 14.81 35.27
CA THR A 136 -6.56 13.87 35.46
C THR A 136 -6.46 12.97 34.23
N ARG A 137 -5.25 12.60 33.87
CA ARG A 137 -5.04 11.68 32.74
C ARG A 137 -5.72 10.34 32.99
N GLY A 138 -6.30 9.78 31.94
CA GLY A 138 -7.03 8.51 32.00
C GLY A 138 -8.04 8.36 30.88
N THR A 139 -8.79 7.27 30.94
CA THR A 139 -9.92 6.98 30.05
C THR A 139 -11.22 7.19 30.82
N TYR A 140 -12.13 7.95 30.25
CA TYR A 140 -13.41 8.34 30.82
C TYR A 140 -14.50 7.98 29.82
N THR A 141 -15.57 7.39 30.31
CA THR A 141 -16.68 6.93 29.47
C THR A 141 -17.99 7.58 29.94
N VAL A 142 -18.91 7.80 29.00
CA VAL A 142 -20.27 8.23 29.31
C VAL A 142 -21.22 7.79 28.20
N GLY A 143 -22.41 7.37 28.53
CA GLY A 143 -23.52 7.19 27.61
C GLY A 143 -24.35 8.48 27.51
N ILE A 144 -24.82 8.78 26.30
CA ILE A 144 -25.76 9.87 26.05
C ILE A 144 -27.06 9.26 25.54
N THR A 145 -28.18 9.75 26.06
CA THR A 145 -29.53 9.29 25.66
C THR A 145 -30.49 10.47 25.59
N VAL A 146 -31.59 10.28 24.88
CA VAL A 146 -32.72 11.23 24.90
C VAL A 146 -33.35 11.23 26.29
N ASP A 147 -33.60 12.42 26.83
CA ASP A 147 -34.31 12.56 28.11
C ASP A 147 -35.81 12.44 27.88
N THR A 148 -36.39 11.33 28.32
CA THR A 148 -37.81 11.02 28.17
C THR A 148 -38.65 11.42 29.39
N GLU A 149 -38.01 12.02 30.40
CA GLU A 149 -38.64 12.40 31.65
C GLU A 149 -38.87 13.92 31.70
N GLY A 150 -39.97 14.30 32.36
CA GLY A 150 -40.26 15.70 32.63
C GLY A 150 -41.30 16.33 31.70
N LYS A 151 -41.67 17.58 32.08
CA LYS A 151 -42.68 18.37 31.36
C LYS A 151 -42.04 18.83 30.02
N GLY A 152 -42.64 18.44 28.88
CA GLY A 152 -42.14 18.77 27.57
C GLY A 152 -41.25 17.69 26.92
N ALA A 153 -41.20 16.47 27.46
CA ALA A 153 -40.62 15.32 26.79
C ALA A 153 -41.53 14.86 25.65
N PHE A 154 -41.27 15.34 24.44
CA PHE A 154 -42.07 15.01 23.23
C PHE A 154 -41.73 13.65 22.64
N PHE A 155 -40.58 13.09 22.97
CA PHE A 155 -40.09 11.85 22.39
C PHE A 155 -39.84 10.78 23.46
N ASP A 156 -40.04 9.54 23.06
CA ASP A 156 -39.54 8.37 23.76
C ASP A 156 -38.16 7.97 23.18
N LYS A 157 -37.49 7.00 23.80
CA LYS A 157 -36.30 6.38 23.21
C LYS A 157 -36.75 5.59 21.97
N GLY A 158 -35.91 5.62 20.95
CA GLY A 158 -36.07 4.76 19.78
C GLY A 158 -35.70 3.30 20.07
N VAL A 159 -35.16 2.61 19.10
CA VAL A 159 -34.69 1.23 19.20
C VAL A 159 -33.61 1.14 20.29
N VAL A 160 -33.70 0.11 21.14
CA VAL A 160 -32.83 -0.04 22.31
C VAL A 160 -31.37 0.03 21.98
N GLU A 161 -30.94 -0.66 20.92
CA GLU A 161 -29.55 -0.73 20.46
C GLU A 161 -29.00 0.61 19.96
N LYS A 162 -29.89 1.55 19.62
CA LYS A 162 -29.56 2.90 19.13
C LYS A 162 -29.97 4.01 20.09
N SER A 163 -30.38 3.66 21.29
CA SER A 163 -30.89 4.62 22.29
C SER A 163 -29.76 5.29 23.10
N ILE A 164 -28.56 4.73 23.10
CA ILE A 164 -27.42 5.24 23.87
C ILE A 164 -26.23 5.39 22.96
N LEU A 165 -25.74 6.61 22.80
CA LEU A 165 -24.44 6.91 22.18
C LEU A 165 -23.36 6.84 23.26
N ARG A 166 -22.36 6.00 23.09
CA ARG A 166 -21.19 5.90 23.98
C ARG A 166 -20.14 6.91 23.56
N LEU A 167 -19.60 7.64 24.53
CA LEU A 167 -18.41 8.45 24.33
C LEU A 167 -17.28 7.92 25.21
N ASP A 168 -16.16 7.54 24.56
CA ASP A 168 -14.92 7.18 25.25
C ASP A 168 -13.93 8.34 25.08
N ILE A 169 -13.73 9.09 26.15
CA ILE A 169 -12.91 10.27 26.19
C ILE A 169 -11.59 9.94 26.89
N LYS A 170 -10.52 10.04 26.13
CA LYS A 170 -9.19 9.69 26.61
C LYS A 170 -8.32 10.95 26.78
N ASP A 171 -7.45 10.90 27.75
CA ASP A 171 -6.28 11.79 27.89
C ASP A 171 -5.11 10.93 28.32
N VAL A 172 -4.64 10.05 27.42
CA VAL A 172 -3.60 9.04 27.67
C VAL A 172 -2.68 8.88 26.47
N TYR A 173 -1.47 8.51 26.72
CA TYR A 173 -0.51 8.08 25.70
C TYR A 173 -0.45 6.55 25.68
N GLU A 174 -1.37 5.93 24.95
CA GLU A 174 -1.41 4.48 24.72
C GLU A 174 -0.43 4.10 23.61
N GLN A 175 0.10 2.88 23.66
CA GLN A 175 0.95 2.36 22.58
C GLN A 175 0.19 2.37 21.25
N PRO A 176 0.68 3.11 20.24
CA PRO A 176 0.01 3.20 18.94
C PRO A 176 0.22 1.90 18.15
N GLU A 177 -0.69 1.68 17.20
CA GLU A 177 -0.56 0.58 16.25
C GLU A 177 0.76 0.67 15.47
N GLY A 178 1.45 -0.46 15.32
CA GLY A 178 2.72 -0.54 14.59
C GLY A 178 3.96 -0.19 15.40
N TRP A 179 3.83 0.19 16.67
CA TRP A 179 4.99 0.48 17.50
C TRP A 179 5.98 -0.69 17.54
N ASP A 180 5.50 -1.91 17.76
CA ASP A 180 6.34 -3.11 17.85
C ASP A 180 7.10 -3.39 16.55
N GLU A 181 6.51 -3.07 15.41
CA GLU A 181 7.16 -3.18 14.10
C GLU A 181 8.31 -2.17 13.91
N ARG A 182 8.36 -1.14 14.74
CA ARG A 182 9.38 -0.08 14.73
C ARG A 182 10.19 -0.02 16.02
N GLN A 183 10.06 -1.03 16.88
CA GLN A 183 10.74 -1.10 18.19
C GLN A 183 12.27 -0.99 18.08
N GLU A 184 12.87 -1.45 16.98
CA GLU A 184 14.30 -1.35 16.75
C GLU A 184 14.79 0.12 16.71
N TRP A 185 13.96 1.02 16.22
CA TRP A 185 14.26 2.47 16.15
C TRP A 185 13.67 3.24 17.31
N LEU A 186 12.47 2.88 17.77
CA LEU A 186 11.76 3.61 18.83
C LEU A 186 12.07 3.06 20.22
N GLY A 187 12.56 1.83 20.33
CA GLY A 187 12.74 1.12 21.59
C GLY A 187 11.43 0.59 22.15
N GLU A 188 11.50 -0.04 23.31
CA GLU A 188 10.31 -0.46 24.05
C GLU A 188 9.38 0.73 24.29
N PHE A 189 8.06 0.46 24.25
CA PHE A 189 7.06 1.49 24.51
C PHE A 189 7.19 2.00 25.95
N ASP A 190 7.10 3.31 26.08
CA ASP A 190 7.04 4.03 27.35
C ASP A 190 6.17 5.28 27.17
N GLU A 191 5.24 5.50 28.09
CA GLU A 191 4.26 6.60 28.01
C GLU A 191 4.94 7.98 27.96
N GLU A 192 5.98 8.21 28.78
CA GLU A 192 6.71 9.47 28.81
C GLU A 192 7.50 9.71 27.50
N LYS A 193 8.11 8.65 26.97
CA LYS A 193 8.78 8.65 25.66
C LYS A 193 7.81 9.01 24.55
N TYR A 194 6.64 8.36 24.52
CA TYR A 194 5.64 8.64 23.49
C TYR A 194 5.07 10.06 23.62
N ALA A 195 4.81 10.55 24.83
CA ALA A 195 4.42 11.93 25.07
C ALA A 195 5.45 12.92 24.52
N PHE A 196 6.74 12.64 24.74
CA PHE A 196 7.83 13.44 24.17
C PHE A 196 7.81 13.41 22.63
N MET A 197 7.68 12.23 22.03
CA MET A 197 7.58 12.08 20.57
C MET A 197 6.44 12.92 19.98
N VAL A 198 5.25 12.84 20.56
CA VAL A 198 4.09 13.65 20.13
C VAL A 198 4.37 15.15 20.27
N THR A 199 5.06 15.55 21.31
CA THR A 199 5.44 16.96 21.53
C THR A 199 6.44 17.45 20.49
N VAL A 200 7.41 16.64 20.09
CA VAL A 200 8.42 16.96 19.07
C VAL A 200 7.79 16.99 17.68
N SER A 201 7.10 15.94 17.29
CA SER A 201 6.52 15.79 15.96
C SER A 201 5.22 16.55 15.74
N LYS A 202 4.60 17.05 16.81
CA LYS A 202 3.29 17.74 16.82
C LYS A 202 2.13 16.88 16.34
N GLN A 203 2.28 15.56 16.35
CA GLN A 203 1.25 14.60 15.94
C GLN A 203 1.52 13.21 16.54
N ALA A 204 0.48 12.38 16.61
CA ALA A 204 0.59 11.00 17.04
C ALA A 204 1.39 10.18 16.02
N PHE A 205 2.08 9.13 16.49
CA PHE A 205 2.71 8.14 15.61
C PHE A 205 1.64 7.43 14.78
N SER A 206 1.86 7.33 13.47
CA SER A 206 0.93 6.70 12.53
C SER A 206 1.66 5.98 11.40
N LYS A 207 1.10 4.86 10.95
CA LYS A 207 1.55 4.11 9.77
C LYS A 207 1.34 4.89 8.46
N GLU A 208 0.36 5.79 8.43
CA GLU A 208 0.06 6.66 7.29
C GLU A 208 1.06 7.82 7.15
N ASN A 209 1.76 8.17 8.23
CA ASN A 209 2.79 9.19 8.17
C ASN A 209 4.09 8.60 7.60
N ASN A 210 4.43 9.02 6.38
CA ASN A 210 5.59 8.49 5.66
C ASN A 210 6.90 8.68 6.42
N HIS A 211 7.09 9.84 7.06
CA HIS A 211 8.32 10.15 7.81
C HIS A 211 8.46 9.26 9.06
N MET A 212 7.37 9.06 9.79
CA MET A 212 7.37 8.21 10.98
C MET A 212 7.48 6.72 10.65
N TRP A 213 6.90 6.29 9.51
CA TRP A 213 6.76 4.88 9.17
C TRP A 213 7.83 4.37 8.20
N ASN A 214 8.04 5.06 7.08
CA ASN A 214 8.98 4.61 6.05
C ASN A 214 10.39 5.18 6.21
N GLU A 215 10.54 6.26 6.95
CA GLU A 215 11.81 6.92 7.26
C GLU A 215 12.06 6.97 8.77
N THR A 216 11.64 5.92 9.50
CA THR A 216 11.76 5.84 10.97
C THR A 216 13.21 5.97 11.45
N ASP A 217 14.18 5.56 10.66
CA ASP A 217 15.61 5.76 10.91
C ASP A 217 15.99 7.24 11.00
N LYS A 218 15.50 8.09 10.09
CA LYS A 218 15.70 9.53 10.12
C LYS A 218 14.91 10.16 11.28
N TYR A 219 13.65 9.72 11.44
CA TYR A 219 12.81 10.18 12.54
C TYR A 219 13.41 9.84 13.91
N ASN A 220 14.03 8.66 14.08
CA ASN A 220 14.78 8.31 15.27
C ASN A 220 15.94 9.27 15.54
N LEU A 221 16.68 9.64 14.49
CA LEU A 221 17.80 10.61 14.64
C LEU A 221 17.29 11.96 15.15
N GLU A 222 16.22 12.49 14.56
CA GLU A 222 15.58 13.74 14.98
C GLU A 222 15.10 13.67 16.43
N LEU A 223 14.50 12.55 16.85
CA LEU A 223 14.04 12.35 18.23
C LEU A 223 15.21 12.29 19.22
N ARG A 224 16.34 11.69 18.85
CA ARG A 224 17.54 11.67 19.68
C ARG A 224 18.15 13.07 19.84
N GLU A 225 18.27 13.81 18.75
CA GLU A 225 18.77 15.20 18.76
C GLU A 225 17.87 16.11 19.60
N ALA A 226 16.53 16.02 19.41
CA ALA A 226 15.56 16.77 20.21
C ALA A 226 15.63 16.40 21.71
N LEU A 227 15.84 15.13 22.04
CA LEU A 227 15.99 14.67 23.42
C LEU A 227 17.28 15.20 24.07
N ASP A 228 18.38 15.18 23.33
CA ASP A 228 19.67 15.71 23.80
C ASP A 228 19.59 17.23 24.02
N GLU A 229 18.97 17.96 23.10
CA GLU A 229 18.71 19.41 23.23
C GLU A 229 17.82 19.70 24.44
N PHE A 230 16.70 18.97 24.59
CA PHE A 230 15.83 19.12 25.77
C PHE A 230 16.59 18.91 27.07
N ASN A 231 17.32 17.78 27.17
CA ASN A 231 18.05 17.44 28.39
C ASN A 231 19.24 18.37 28.68
N ALA A 232 19.84 18.99 27.66
CA ALA A 232 20.89 20.02 27.85
C ALA A 232 20.33 21.28 28.47
N ASN A 233 19.08 21.64 28.10
CA ASN A 233 18.44 22.90 28.58
C ASN A 233 17.57 22.71 29.83
N ALA A 234 17.17 21.50 30.18
CA ALA A 234 16.32 21.19 31.33
C ALA A 234 17.10 21.21 32.66
N ALA A 235 16.42 21.61 33.75
CA ALA A 235 16.93 21.39 35.08
C ALA A 235 17.16 19.89 35.36
N PRO A 236 18.13 19.51 36.23
CA PRO A 236 18.47 18.11 36.42
C PRO A 236 17.28 17.20 36.78
N GLU A 237 16.33 17.72 37.57
CA GLU A 237 15.11 17.03 37.98
C GLU A 237 14.10 16.80 36.85
N ASP A 238 14.12 17.68 35.83
CA ASP A 238 13.18 17.65 34.70
C ASP A 238 13.71 16.85 33.49
N ARG A 239 14.97 16.40 33.55
CA ARG A 239 15.60 15.65 32.46
C ARG A 239 14.92 14.31 32.24
N LYS A 240 14.67 14.01 30.97
CA LYS A 240 14.10 12.73 30.54
C LYS A 240 15.12 11.61 30.75
N LYS A 241 14.65 10.47 31.27
CA LYS A 241 15.50 9.31 31.56
C LYS A 241 15.44 8.21 30.51
N PHE A 242 14.39 8.20 29.70
CA PHE A 242 14.28 7.28 28.57
C PHE A 242 15.30 7.63 27.48
N LYS A 243 15.52 6.70 26.56
CA LYS A 243 16.40 6.86 25.41
C LYS A 243 15.75 6.27 24.18
N PHE A 244 16.10 6.80 23.02
CA PHE A 244 15.87 6.15 21.75
C PHE A 244 17.09 5.31 21.39
N PRO A 245 16.90 4.10 20.79
CA PRO A 245 18.01 3.25 20.35
C PRO A 245 18.93 3.99 19.38
N VAL A 246 20.21 3.72 19.49
CA VAL A 246 21.18 4.12 18.45
C VAL A 246 21.28 2.93 17.49
N THR A 247 20.78 3.09 16.29
CA THR A 247 20.82 2.08 15.24
C THR A 247 21.26 2.69 13.92
N THR A 248 22.02 1.97 13.16
CA THR A 248 22.44 2.31 11.80
C THR A 248 21.59 1.60 10.75
N LYS A 249 20.70 0.69 11.20
CA LYS A 249 19.80 -0.05 10.31
C LYS A 249 18.84 0.89 9.62
N LEU A 250 18.68 0.69 8.32
CA LEU A 250 17.84 1.49 7.45
C LEU A 250 16.46 0.82 7.28
N VAL A 251 15.37 1.57 7.43
CA VAL A 251 14.00 1.04 7.34
C VAL A 251 13.71 0.41 5.98
N TRP A 252 14.23 0.99 4.91
CA TRP A 252 14.03 0.47 3.56
C TRP A 252 14.70 -0.91 3.35
N TRP A 253 15.73 -1.25 4.15
CA TRP A 253 16.43 -2.54 4.06
C TRP A 253 15.49 -3.72 4.30
N ASP A 254 14.60 -3.62 5.29
CA ASP A 254 13.65 -4.70 5.62
C ASP A 254 12.72 -5.07 4.46
N LYS A 255 12.42 -4.11 3.58
CA LYS A 255 11.63 -4.35 2.38
C LYS A 255 12.40 -5.11 1.29
N GLN A 256 13.72 -5.24 1.45
CA GLN A 256 14.63 -5.79 0.45
C GLN A 256 15.39 -7.04 0.95
N LEU A 257 14.95 -7.65 2.05
CA LEU A 257 15.60 -8.82 2.66
C LEU A 257 15.83 -9.96 1.66
N LYS A 258 14.93 -10.18 0.71
CA LYS A 258 15.07 -11.21 -0.32
C LYS A 258 16.29 -11.01 -1.23
N PHE A 259 16.78 -9.77 -1.37
CA PHE A 259 17.94 -9.43 -2.20
C PHE A 259 19.18 -9.13 -1.35
N LEU A 260 19.01 -8.49 -0.20
CA LEU A 260 20.10 -8.02 0.63
C LEU A 260 20.40 -8.96 1.80
N GLY A 261 19.43 -9.79 2.22
CA GLY A 261 19.52 -10.58 3.44
C GLY A 261 19.49 -9.71 4.69
N GLU A 262 19.85 -10.32 5.84
CA GLU A 262 19.90 -9.60 7.11
C GLU A 262 20.88 -8.43 7.04
N PHE A 263 20.50 -7.34 7.74
CA PHE A 263 21.31 -6.13 7.83
C PHE A 263 22.59 -6.38 8.65
N SER A 264 23.72 -5.88 8.16
CA SER A 264 24.90 -5.59 8.98
C SER A 264 25.57 -4.31 8.49
N GLU A 265 26.30 -3.63 9.37
CA GLU A 265 27.02 -2.40 9.04
C GLU A 265 28.08 -2.64 7.97
N GLU A 266 28.81 -3.74 8.07
CA GLU A 266 29.87 -4.13 7.13
C GLU A 266 29.27 -4.35 5.73
N LYS A 267 28.12 -5.04 5.65
CA LYS A 267 27.39 -5.26 4.39
C LYS A 267 26.88 -3.96 3.81
N HIS A 268 26.36 -3.07 4.63
CA HIS A 268 25.88 -1.75 4.19
C HIS A 268 27.03 -0.88 3.66
N GLU A 269 28.15 -0.80 4.38
CA GLU A 269 29.32 -0.04 3.92
C GLU A 269 29.93 -0.66 2.63
N PHE A 270 29.98 -1.99 2.51
CA PHE A 270 30.40 -2.67 1.29
C PHE A 270 29.52 -2.23 0.08
N ILE A 271 28.20 -2.31 0.22
CA ILE A 271 27.25 -1.88 -0.83
C ILE A 271 27.46 -0.42 -1.18
N LYS A 272 27.57 0.45 -0.18
CA LYS A 272 27.73 1.89 -0.36
C LYS A 272 29.01 2.23 -1.12
N ASN A 273 30.11 1.55 -0.82
CA ASN A 273 31.37 1.74 -1.51
C ASN A 273 31.27 1.29 -2.97
N LEU A 274 30.73 0.11 -3.23
CA LEU A 274 30.58 -0.43 -4.57
C LEU A 274 29.66 0.47 -5.44
N LEU A 275 28.52 0.89 -4.91
CA LEU A 275 27.58 1.74 -5.64
C LEU A 275 28.11 3.16 -5.86
N SER A 276 28.92 3.71 -4.95
CA SER A 276 29.50 5.04 -5.12
C SER A 276 30.54 5.07 -6.26
N GLU A 277 31.23 3.97 -6.53
CA GLU A 277 32.12 3.82 -7.67
C GLU A 277 31.35 3.81 -8.99
N GLU A 278 30.14 3.22 -8.99
CA GLU A 278 29.23 3.15 -10.14
C GLU A 278 28.33 4.37 -10.30
N GLY A 279 28.31 5.31 -9.33
CA GLY A 279 27.44 6.49 -9.34
C GLY A 279 25.97 6.19 -9.06
N GLU A 280 25.66 5.03 -8.48
CA GLU A 280 24.31 4.54 -8.21
C GLU A 280 23.91 4.72 -6.74
N THR A 281 22.60 4.68 -6.46
CA THR A 281 22.08 4.65 -5.09
C THR A 281 20.99 3.57 -4.95
N LEU A 282 21.01 2.80 -3.87
CA LEU A 282 20.03 1.74 -3.63
C LEU A 282 18.63 2.23 -3.26
N ALA A 283 18.51 3.41 -2.69
CA ALA A 283 17.26 3.87 -2.10
C ALA A 283 16.07 3.92 -3.08
N ASN A 284 16.35 4.04 -4.38
CA ASN A 284 15.34 4.09 -5.44
C ASN A 284 15.68 3.18 -6.64
N ASN A 285 16.46 2.13 -6.43
CA ASN A 285 16.96 1.34 -7.54
C ASN A 285 15.97 0.23 -7.96
N SER A 286 15.37 0.38 -9.14
CA SER A 286 14.51 -0.64 -9.75
C SER A 286 15.30 -1.90 -10.21
N LYS A 287 16.64 -1.85 -10.19
CA LYS A 287 17.54 -2.92 -10.63
C LYS A 287 18.10 -3.74 -9.47
N LEU A 288 17.41 -3.78 -8.33
CA LEU A 288 17.94 -4.44 -7.13
C LEU A 288 18.21 -5.94 -7.33
N GLU A 289 17.47 -6.62 -8.20
CA GLU A 289 17.78 -8.01 -8.60
C GLU A 289 19.14 -8.13 -9.28
N TYR A 290 19.46 -7.21 -10.17
CA TYR A 290 20.78 -7.14 -10.83
C TYR A 290 21.88 -6.81 -9.83
N TRP A 291 21.67 -5.82 -8.96
CA TRP A 291 22.66 -5.47 -7.96
C TRP A 291 22.92 -6.60 -6.95
N ASN A 292 21.92 -7.43 -6.65
CA ASN A 292 22.15 -8.63 -5.84
C ASN A 292 23.19 -9.57 -6.47
N LEU A 293 23.15 -9.76 -7.81
CA LEU A 293 24.15 -10.56 -8.52
C LEU A 293 25.54 -9.90 -8.45
N VAL A 294 25.62 -8.60 -8.73
CA VAL A 294 26.87 -7.83 -8.66
C VAL A 294 27.48 -7.91 -7.26
N PHE A 295 26.67 -7.80 -6.20
CA PHE A 295 27.15 -7.90 -4.83
C PHE A 295 27.66 -9.31 -4.50
N ARG A 296 26.98 -10.35 -4.97
CA ARG A 296 27.41 -11.75 -4.79
C ARG A 296 28.73 -12.02 -5.50
N ASP A 297 28.86 -11.57 -6.73
CA ASP A 297 30.09 -11.71 -7.51
C ASP A 297 31.25 -10.96 -6.85
N ALA A 298 31.05 -9.71 -6.45
CA ALA A 298 32.07 -8.91 -5.79
C ALA A 298 32.51 -9.48 -4.43
N VAL A 299 31.59 -10.04 -3.64
CA VAL A 299 31.92 -10.76 -2.39
C VAL A 299 32.78 -11.98 -2.67
N ALA A 300 32.45 -12.75 -3.72
CA ALA A 300 33.22 -13.93 -4.11
C ALA A 300 34.63 -13.54 -4.64
N GLU A 301 34.72 -12.52 -5.49
CA GLU A 301 36.00 -12.05 -6.02
C GLU A 301 36.94 -11.48 -4.96
N GLN A 302 36.39 -10.78 -3.95
CA GLN A 302 37.15 -10.20 -2.85
C GLN A 302 37.43 -11.22 -1.73
N GLY A 303 36.89 -12.44 -1.82
CA GLY A 303 37.05 -13.49 -0.80
C GLY A 303 36.45 -13.16 0.57
N ILE A 304 35.40 -12.34 0.59
CA ILE A 304 34.71 -11.92 1.83
C ILE A 304 33.91 -13.10 2.39
N SER A 305 34.14 -13.44 3.66
CA SER A 305 33.48 -14.55 4.36
C SER A 305 32.56 -14.12 5.51
N GLU A 306 32.65 -12.86 5.92
CA GLU A 306 31.95 -12.30 7.07
C GLU A 306 30.45 -12.13 6.83
N PHE A 307 30.06 -11.94 5.58
CA PHE A 307 28.66 -11.85 5.16
C PHE A 307 28.47 -12.38 3.74
N SER A 308 27.21 -12.61 3.37
CA SER A 308 26.81 -13.02 2.02
C SER A 308 25.48 -12.40 1.62
N PHE A 309 25.19 -12.39 0.33
CA PHE A 309 23.89 -12.00 -0.19
C PHE A 309 23.07 -13.23 -0.59
N PRO A 310 21.73 -13.21 -0.39
CA PRO A 310 20.87 -14.34 -0.69
C PRO A 310 20.90 -14.70 -2.19
N VAL A 311 20.80 -15.97 -2.49
CA VAL A 311 20.43 -16.44 -3.83
C VAL A 311 18.92 -16.26 -4.00
N VAL A 312 18.50 -15.54 -5.02
CA VAL A 312 17.08 -15.30 -5.28
C VAL A 312 16.46 -16.53 -5.94
N THR A 313 15.73 -17.31 -5.16
CA THR A 313 15.08 -18.56 -5.60
C THR A 313 13.58 -18.42 -5.88
N VAL A 314 13.02 -17.23 -5.65
CA VAL A 314 11.59 -16.95 -5.82
C VAL A 314 11.36 -16.27 -7.15
N GLN A 315 10.35 -16.76 -7.88
CA GLN A 315 9.93 -16.18 -9.16
C GLN A 315 9.59 -14.70 -9.00
N SER A 316 10.19 -13.88 -9.84
CA SER A 316 9.95 -12.44 -9.85
C SER A 316 8.61 -12.08 -10.48
N SER A 317 8.03 -10.96 -10.06
CA SER A 317 6.71 -10.50 -10.54
C SER A 317 6.66 -10.20 -12.04
N TRP A 318 7.81 -9.93 -12.65
CA TRP A 318 7.94 -9.71 -14.09
C TRP A 318 7.98 -11.00 -14.91
N TRP A 319 8.19 -12.17 -14.29
CA TRP A 319 8.25 -13.44 -15.00
C TRP A 319 6.92 -13.77 -15.68
N ARG A 320 6.98 -14.29 -16.92
CA ARG A 320 5.84 -14.72 -17.72
C ARG A 320 6.12 -16.09 -18.31
N ASP A 321 5.46 -17.14 -17.79
CA ASP A 321 5.64 -18.53 -18.24
C ASP A 321 5.36 -18.70 -19.73
N SER A 322 4.38 -17.96 -20.27
CA SER A 322 4.04 -18.02 -21.71
C SER A 322 5.14 -17.52 -22.62
N LEU A 323 6.01 -16.64 -22.13
CA LEU A 323 7.09 -16.02 -22.89
C LEU A 323 8.44 -16.64 -22.57
N LEU A 324 8.70 -16.86 -21.29
CA LEU A 324 10.01 -17.33 -20.80
C LEU A 324 10.06 -18.84 -20.59
N GLY A 325 8.90 -19.54 -20.64
CA GLY A 325 8.80 -20.95 -20.28
C GLY A 325 8.86 -21.19 -18.77
N ALA A 326 9.05 -22.43 -18.39
CA ALA A 326 9.07 -22.82 -16.99
C ALA A 326 10.15 -22.04 -16.20
N PHE A 327 9.78 -21.60 -15.01
CA PHE A 327 10.67 -20.90 -14.09
C PHE A 327 11.79 -21.82 -13.58
N SER A 328 13.01 -21.30 -13.55
CA SER A 328 14.07 -21.77 -12.68
C SER A 328 14.89 -20.58 -12.15
N PRO A 329 15.46 -20.69 -10.93
CA PRO A 329 16.32 -19.65 -10.39
C PRO A 329 17.52 -19.29 -11.28
N GLU A 330 18.17 -20.31 -11.87
CA GLU A 330 19.32 -20.14 -12.78
C GLU A 330 18.93 -19.38 -14.06
N LYS A 331 17.75 -19.69 -14.60
CA LYS A 331 17.24 -19.01 -15.80
C LYS A 331 16.88 -17.55 -15.49
N GLN A 332 16.28 -17.30 -14.31
CA GLN A 332 16.02 -15.94 -13.85
C GLN A 332 17.32 -15.15 -13.65
N GLU A 333 18.32 -15.76 -13.00
CA GLU A 333 19.61 -15.16 -12.78
C GLU A 333 20.31 -14.81 -14.12
N PHE A 334 20.27 -15.71 -15.08
CA PHE A 334 20.79 -15.47 -16.43
C PHE A 334 20.10 -14.27 -17.10
N ILE A 335 18.76 -14.21 -17.08
CA ILE A 335 17.99 -13.10 -17.65
C ILE A 335 18.37 -11.78 -16.99
N VAL A 336 18.45 -11.76 -15.66
CA VAL A 336 18.80 -10.56 -14.90
C VAL A 336 20.23 -10.11 -15.25
N ARG A 337 21.17 -11.03 -15.29
CA ARG A 337 22.58 -10.74 -15.64
C ARG A 337 22.74 -10.17 -17.02
N GLU A 338 22.02 -10.70 -18.00
CA GLU A 338 22.19 -10.33 -19.40
C GLU A 338 21.38 -9.10 -19.84
N LEU A 339 20.16 -8.93 -19.30
CA LEU A 339 19.29 -7.86 -19.76
C LEU A 339 19.29 -6.61 -18.88
N PHE A 340 19.41 -6.77 -17.54
CA PHE A 340 19.25 -5.64 -16.63
C PHE A 340 20.39 -4.59 -16.65
N PRO A 341 21.65 -4.93 -16.94
CA PRO A 341 22.71 -3.92 -17.10
C PRO A 341 22.48 -3.02 -18.28
N ARG A 342 21.77 -3.51 -19.29
CA ARG A 342 21.46 -2.75 -20.50
C ARG A 342 20.39 -1.74 -20.13
N SER A 343 20.78 -0.48 -19.92
CA SER A 343 20.00 0.59 -19.27
C SER A 343 18.60 0.83 -19.83
N ASP A 344 18.33 0.36 -21.04
CA ASP A 344 17.11 0.61 -21.79
C ASP A 344 16.14 -0.59 -21.78
N TYR A 345 16.56 -1.75 -21.27
CA TYR A 345 15.70 -2.90 -21.02
C TYR A 345 14.93 -2.73 -19.71
N GLN A 346 14.00 -1.81 -19.72
CA GLN A 346 12.91 -1.92 -18.76
C GLN A 346 12.05 -3.07 -19.23
N ILE A 347 12.02 -4.14 -18.43
CA ILE A 347 11.09 -5.25 -18.62
C ILE A 347 9.68 -4.72 -18.32
N LYS A 348 9.13 -4.03 -19.31
CA LYS A 348 7.73 -3.56 -19.32
C LYS A 348 6.90 -4.57 -20.09
N ASP A 349 5.64 -4.72 -19.72
CA ASP A 349 4.67 -5.44 -20.53
C ASP A 349 4.76 -4.93 -21.97
N GLY A 350 5.05 -5.82 -22.92
CA GLY A 350 5.22 -5.53 -24.35
C GLY A 350 6.65 -5.59 -24.91
N THR A 351 7.70 -5.68 -24.06
CA THR A 351 9.10 -5.83 -24.55
C THR A 351 9.58 -7.28 -24.57
N TRP A 352 8.81 -8.20 -24.02
CA TRP A 352 9.19 -9.60 -23.89
C TRP A 352 9.26 -10.36 -25.23
N ASP A 353 8.40 -10.00 -26.21
CA ASP A 353 8.41 -10.62 -27.54
C ASP A 353 9.74 -10.48 -28.26
N TYR A 354 10.57 -9.56 -27.81
CA TYR A 354 11.89 -9.28 -28.39
C TYR A 354 13.05 -9.78 -27.53
N ALA A 355 12.78 -10.06 -26.25
CA ALA A 355 13.81 -10.52 -25.34
C ALA A 355 14.25 -11.95 -25.65
N ASN A 356 13.30 -12.84 -25.99
CA ASN A 356 13.61 -14.24 -26.25
C ASN A 356 14.65 -14.49 -27.36
N PRO A 357 14.55 -13.86 -28.54
CA PRO A 357 15.60 -13.99 -29.55
C PRO A 357 16.98 -13.58 -29.04
N VAL A 358 17.06 -12.48 -28.29
CA VAL A 358 18.33 -12.00 -27.69
C VAL A 358 18.82 -12.99 -26.64
N LEU A 359 17.94 -13.46 -25.76
CA LEU A 359 18.31 -14.42 -24.72
C LEU A 359 18.79 -15.75 -25.29
N ARG A 360 18.20 -16.24 -26.39
CA ARG A 360 18.68 -17.45 -27.07
C ARG A 360 20.12 -17.26 -27.58
N VAL A 361 20.40 -16.17 -28.27
CA VAL A 361 21.75 -15.88 -28.75
C VAL A 361 22.75 -15.73 -27.61
N LEU A 362 22.39 -15.00 -26.55
CA LEU A 362 23.26 -14.82 -25.38
C LEU A 362 23.48 -16.14 -24.64
N LEU A 363 22.48 -17.04 -24.59
CA LEU A 363 22.63 -18.36 -24.00
C LEU A 363 23.57 -19.26 -24.82
N GLU A 364 23.48 -19.22 -26.15
CA GLU A 364 24.39 -19.93 -27.03
C GLU A 364 25.84 -19.43 -26.86
N GLN A 365 26.03 -18.11 -26.79
CA GLN A 365 27.33 -17.51 -26.53
C GLN A 365 27.89 -17.92 -25.17
N TYR A 366 27.07 -17.81 -24.12
CA TYR A 366 27.45 -18.23 -22.76
C TYR A 366 27.90 -19.70 -22.75
N ASN A 367 27.11 -20.60 -23.34
CA ASN A 367 27.41 -22.03 -23.37
C ASN A 367 28.66 -22.35 -24.20
N ALA A 368 28.93 -21.58 -25.25
CA ALA A 368 30.16 -21.71 -26.03
C ALA A 368 31.42 -21.26 -25.27
N GLU A 369 31.27 -20.24 -24.42
CA GLU A 369 32.34 -19.72 -23.58
C GLU A 369 32.57 -20.57 -22.31
N HIS A 370 31.53 -21.30 -21.85
CA HIS A 370 31.55 -22.12 -20.65
C HIS A 370 31.20 -23.60 -20.91
N PRO A 371 31.92 -24.29 -21.78
CA PRO A 371 31.62 -25.66 -22.18
C PRO A 371 31.71 -26.65 -21.02
N GLU A 372 32.43 -26.32 -19.92
CA GLU A 372 32.55 -27.12 -18.72
C GLU A 372 31.32 -27.03 -17.80
N ALA A 373 30.51 -25.97 -17.94
CA ALA A 373 29.34 -25.69 -17.11
C ALA A 373 28.19 -25.05 -17.94
N PRO A 374 27.73 -25.70 -19.02
CA PRO A 374 26.69 -25.12 -19.87
C PRO A 374 25.34 -25.06 -19.11
N LEU A 375 24.59 -23.98 -19.33
CA LEU A 375 23.24 -23.84 -18.81
C LEU A 375 22.26 -24.72 -19.60
N ALA A 376 21.47 -25.55 -18.89
CA ALA A 376 20.63 -26.60 -19.48
C ALA A 376 19.15 -26.20 -19.65
N PHE A 377 18.86 -24.92 -19.77
CA PHE A 377 17.53 -24.42 -20.09
C PHE A 377 17.48 -23.80 -21.49
N ASP A 378 16.27 -23.60 -22.01
CA ASP A 378 16.02 -22.94 -23.28
C ASP A 378 14.96 -21.84 -23.13
N PHE A 379 14.80 -21.01 -24.15
CA PHE A 379 13.74 -20.02 -24.24
C PHE A 379 12.76 -20.43 -25.33
N PRO A 380 11.42 -20.27 -25.10
CA PRO A 380 10.41 -20.62 -26.10
C PRO A 380 10.65 -19.94 -27.44
N ILE A 381 10.28 -20.63 -28.50
CA ILE A 381 10.30 -20.11 -29.87
C ILE A 381 8.86 -19.64 -30.17
N GLU A 382 8.70 -18.37 -30.45
CA GLU A 382 7.39 -17.74 -30.61
C GLU A 382 6.70 -18.04 -31.96
N GLY A 383 7.42 -18.63 -32.90
CA GLY A 383 6.95 -18.86 -34.26
C GLY A 383 6.92 -17.60 -35.13
N ARG A 384 6.21 -17.66 -36.26
CA ARG A 384 6.13 -16.55 -37.22
C ARG A 384 5.32 -15.39 -36.62
N PRO A 385 5.94 -14.20 -36.40
CA PRO A 385 5.24 -13.03 -35.88
C PRO A 385 4.47 -12.33 -37.01
N GLU A 386 3.36 -11.64 -36.66
CA GLU A 386 2.54 -10.90 -37.61
C GLU A 386 3.34 -9.83 -38.38
N TRP A 387 4.32 -9.21 -37.73
CA TRP A 387 5.14 -8.20 -38.41
C TRP A 387 5.99 -8.77 -39.55
N TRP A 388 6.27 -10.06 -39.60
CA TRP A 388 7.01 -10.68 -40.71
C TRP A 388 6.29 -10.51 -42.05
N ASP A 389 4.95 -10.58 -42.06
CA ASP A 389 4.14 -10.51 -43.28
C ASP A 389 4.36 -9.22 -44.07
N PHE A 390 4.48 -8.07 -43.40
CA PHE A 390 4.77 -6.80 -44.08
C PHE A 390 6.26 -6.52 -44.25
N ARG A 391 7.13 -7.37 -43.72
CA ARG A 391 8.60 -7.34 -43.90
C ARG A 391 9.14 -8.40 -44.86
N GLU A 392 8.28 -9.28 -45.34
CA GLU A 392 8.68 -10.42 -46.18
C GLU A 392 9.39 -9.97 -47.46
N SER A 393 9.04 -8.82 -48.03
CA SER A 393 9.75 -8.24 -49.19
C SER A 393 11.21 -7.90 -48.88
N TYR A 394 11.56 -7.63 -47.63
CA TYR A 394 12.94 -7.33 -47.18
C TYR A 394 13.66 -8.58 -46.65
N LEU A 395 12.92 -9.44 -45.93
CA LEU A 395 13.50 -10.54 -45.17
C LEU A 395 13.35 -11.90 -45.89
N GLY A 396 12.43 -11.99 -46.87
CA GLY A 396 12.16 -13.22 -47.60
C GLY A 396 11.37 -14.25 -46.78
N GLU A 397 11.48 -15.50 -47.19
CA GLU A 397 10.80 -16.62 -46.53
C GLU A 397 11.16 -16.69 -45.02
N TYR A 398 10.16 -16.95 -44.21
CA TYR A 398 10.30 -17.03 -42.77
C TYR A 398 11.13 -18.25 -42.33
N SER A 399 12.02 -18.02 -41.36
CA SER A 399 12.56 -19.06 -40.49
C SER A 399 12.81 -18.46 -39.09
N ASP A 400 12.72 -19.30 -38.05
CA ASP A 400 12.95 -18.87 -36.67
C ASP A 400 14.35 -18.27 -36.49
N ILE A 401 15.37 -18.91 -37.09
CA ILE A 401 16.77 -18.44 -37.04
C ILE A 401 16.90 -17.06 -37.69
N LYS A 402 16.30 -16.89 -38.88
CA LYS A 402 16.34 -15.60 -39.58
C LYS A 402 15.60 -14.49 -38.81
N ARG A 403 14.50 -14.82 -38.15
CA ARG A 403 13.81 -13.90 -37.26
C ARG A 403 14.72 -13.46 -36.11
N ASP A 404 15.35 -14.42 -35.43
CA ASP A 404 16.21 -14.15 -34.28
C ASP A 404 17.41 -13.28 -34.68
N ILE A 405 18.06 -13.60 -35.79
CA ILE A 405 19.16 -12.77 -36.35
C ILE A 405 18.68 -11.37 -36.70
N ALA A 406 17.51 -11.21 -37.34
CA ALA A 406 16.97 -9.89 -37.68
C ALA A 406 16.66 -9.05 -36.42
N VAL A 407 16.05 -9.65 -35.40
CA VAL A 407 15.75 -8.97 -34.15
C VAL A 407 17.03 -8.53 -33.43
N VAL A 408 18.00 -9.42 -33.28
CA VAL A 408 19.30 -9.12 -32.64
C VAL A 408 20.07 -8.05 -33.40
N ALA A 409 20.12 -8.14 -34.71
CA ALA A 409 20.83 -7.15 -35.56
C ALA A 409 20.19 -5.74 -35.41
N VAL A 410 18.86 -5.66 -35.41
CA VAL A 410 18.16 -4.38 -35.23
C VAL A 410 18.39 -3.82 -33.84
N LEU A 411 18.25 -4.63 -32.79
CA LEU A 411 18.49 -4.21 -31.41
C LEU A 411 19.94 -3.70 -31.23
N THR A 412 20.92 -4.45 -31.73
CA THR A 412 22.34 -4.04 -31.67
C THR A 412 22.59 -2.71 -32.39
N LYS A 413 21.95 -2.53 -33.53
CA LYS A 413 22.07 -1.27 -34.32
C LYS A 413 21.40 -0.10 -33.58
N GLN A 414 20.24 -0.32 -33.00
CA GLN A 414 19.52 0.72 -32.27
C GLN A 414 20.20 1.09 -30.95
N MET A 415 20.83 0.14 -30.27
CA MET A 415 21.66 0.42 -29.09
C MET A 415 22.80 1.39 -29.40
N TYR A 416 23.42 1.29 -30.59
CA TYR A 416 24.47 2.22 -31.02
C TYR A 416 23.97 3.67 -31.13
N TYR A 417 22.64 3.86 -31.39
CA TYR A 417 22.02 5.19 -31.43
C TYR A 417 21.35 5.59 -30.11
N GLY A 418 21.48 4.78 -29.04
CA GLY A 418 20.87 5.04 -27.75
C GLY A 418 19.36 4.64 -27.64
N GLU A 419 18.84 3.95 -28.67
CA GLU A 419 17.46 3.49 -28.70
C GLU A 419 17.42 1.95 -28.70
N CYS A 420 16.90 1.35 -27.64
CA CYS A 420 16.75 -0.10 -27.55
C CYS A 420 15.33 -0.52 -27.97
N ASN A 421 15.05 -0.51 -29.27
CA ASN A 421 13.74 -0.88 -29.79
C ASN A 421 13.82 -1.61 -31.14
N ILE A 422 12.80 -2.39 -31.49
CA ILE A 422 12.67 -3.06 -32.79
C ILE A 422 11.61 -2.41 -33.68
N ASN A 423 11.26 -1.14 -33.43
CA ASN A 423 10.27 -0.42 -34.23
C ASN A 423 10.49 -0.57 -35.76
N PRO A 424 11.72 -0.56 -36.30
CA PRO A 424 11.91 -0.84 -37.71
C PRO A 424 11.34 -2.17 -38.20
N LEU A 425 11.28 -3.18 -37.35
CA LEU A 425 10.65 -4.47 -37.68
C LEU A 425 9.13 -4.43 -37.52
N VAL A 426 8.65 -3.96 -36.36
CA VAL A 426 7.24 -4.13 -35.95
C VAL A 426 6.32 -2.97 -36.39
N ASN A 427 6.84 -1.81 -36.72
CA ASN A 427 6.04 -0.69 -37.19
C ASN A 427 6.01 -0.63 -38.72
N GLN A 428 4.88 -0.98 -39.30
CA GLN A 428 4.69 -1.04 -40.76
C GLN A 428 5.05 0.29 -41.47
N ASN A 429 4.92 1.43 -40.80
CA ASN A 429 5.17 2.75 -41.36
C ASN A 429 6.65 3.19 -41.29
N MET A 430 7.52 2.43 -40.64
CA MET A 430 8.94 2.72 -40.59
C MET A 430 9.71 2.03 -41.74
N SER A 431 10.71 2.75 -42.32
CA SER A 431 11.58 2.16 -43.30
C SER A 431 12.57 1.16 -42.67
N MET A 432 12.86 0.11 -43.40
CA MET A 432 13.89 -0.88 -43.08
C MET A 432 15.28 -0.47 -43.53
N ASP A 433 15.44 0.55 -44.37
CA ASP A 433 16.70 0.91 -45.05
C ASP A 433 17.87 1.10 -44.09
N ASN A 434 17.60 1.72 -42.92
CA ASN A 434 18.63 1.99 -41.92
C ASN A 434 19.10 0.73 -41.17
N VAL A 435 18.36 -0.36 -41.18
CA VAL A 435 18.68 -1.58 -40.42
C VAL A 435 19.04 -2.77 -41.32
N MET A 436 18.65 -2.74 -42.61
CA MET A 436 18.92 -3.82 -43.55
C MET A 436 20.41 -4.14 -43.72
N GLY A 437 21.30 -3.13 -43.63
CA GLY A 437 22.73 -3.35 -43.64
C GLY A 437 23.17 -4.26 -42.48
N ALA A 438 22.76 -3.93 -41.27
CA ALA A 438 23.10 -4.73 -40.10
C ALA A 438 22.51 -6.16 -40.14
N ILE A 439 21.26 -6.31 -40.62
CA ILE A 439 20.64 -7.64 -40.81
C ILE A 439 21.42 -8.46 -41.84
N ARG A 440 21.81 -7.85 -42.95
CA ARG A 440 22.58 -8.53 -44.02
C ARG A 440 23.96 -8.97 -43.51
N ASP A 441 24.66 -8.10 -42.79
CA ASP A 441 25.95 -8.42 -42.21
C ASP A 441 25.87 -9.59 -41.22
N ALA A 442 24.80 -9.58 -40.34
CA ALA A 442 24.58 -10.64 -39.37
C ALA A 442 24.23 -11.99 -40.05
N ILE A 443 23.43 -11.97 -41.13
CA ILE A 443 23.11 -13.18 -41.91
C ILE A 443 24.33 -13.71 -42.62
N ASN A 444 25.20 -12.84 -43.19
CA ASN A 444 26.42 -13.26 -43.82
C ASN A 444 27.37 -13.92 -42.80
N ALA A 445 27.51 -13.33 -41.61
CA ALA A 445 28.30 -13.95 -40.55
C ALA A 445 27.76 -15.32 -40.15
N TYR A 446 26.44 -15.46 -39.97
CA TYR A 446 25.81 -16.74 -39.72
C TYR A 446 26.11 -17.75 -40.82
N ASN A 447 26.02 -17.37 -42.10
CA ASN A 447 26.26 -18.23 -43.24
C ASN A 447 27.72 -18.68 -43.34
N GLU A 448 28.66 -17.86 -42.94
CA GLU A 448 30.08 -18.23 -42.87
C GLU A 448 30.34 -19.33 -41.85
N GLU A 449 29.65 -19.27 -40.72
CA GLU A 449 29.74 -20.26 -39.64
C GLU A 449 28.94 -21.54 -39.94
N HIS A 450 27.90 -21.43 -40.79
CA HIS A 450 26.94 -22.51 -41.05
C HIS A 450 26.81 -22.78 -42.57
N PRO A 451 27.87 -23.26 -43.26
CA PRO A 451 27.89 -23.41 -44.72
C PRO A 451 26.80 -24.41 -45.26
N ASP A 452 26.35 -25.36 -44.42
CA ASP A 452 25.34 -26.34 -44.76
C ASP A 452 23.89 -25.89 -44.53
N SER A 453 23.69 -24.68 -43.92
CA SER A 453 22.38 -24.17 -43.52
C SER A 453 22.23 -22.67 -43.83
N GLN A 454 22.57 -22.29 -45.04
CA GLN A 454 22.59 -20.89 -45.44
C GLN A 454 21.23 -20.24 -45.50
N LEU A 455 21.16 -19.01 -45.02
CA LEU A 455 19.98 -18.13 -45.03
C LEU A 455 20.07 -17.13 -46.17
N GLU A 456 18.98 -16.97 -46.91
CA GLU A 456 18.93 -16.01 -48.04
C GLU A 456 18.07 -14.81 -47.72
N LEU A 457 18.52 -13.64 -48.14
CA LEU A 457 17.70 -12.42 -48.20
C LEU A 457 17.30 -12.11 -49.61
N PRO A 458 16.12 -11.51 -49.87
CA PRO A 458 15.78 -11.03 -51.21
C PRO A 458 16.83 -10.10 -51.78
N VAL A 459 17.08 -10.25 -53.07
CA VAL A 459 17.95 -9.35 -53.81
C VAL A 459 17.22 -8.02 -53.93
N SER A 460 17.66 -6.98 -53.22
CA SER A 460 17.13 -5.62 -53.24
C SER A 460 17.59 -4.86 -54.48
#